data_a6b8a103997de2cd7c4684fec4447c84
#
_entry.id   a6b8a103997de2cd7c4684fec4447c84
#
_cell.length_a   1.000
_cell.length_b   1.000
_cell.length_c   1.000
_cell.angle_alpha   90.00
_cell.angle_beta   90.00
_cell.angle_gamma   90.00
#
_symmetry.space_group_name_H-M   'P 1'
#
loop_
_entity.id
_entity.type
_entity.pdbx_description
1 polymer ?
#
loop_
_entity_poly.entity_id
_entity_poly.type
_entity_poly.pdbx_seq_one_letter_code
_entity_poly.pdbx_strand_id
1 'polypeptide(L)'
;KICHIPKHIKFDLIFLDGFSPQKCPEIWTEEFLSKIKQSLNHRGYLITYSSSAAVRKTLIDLGLTIYKIKPKIETSANWSNGTIAILNPYFDEYKKNSFLKELSIMELEHLETKASIPYRDPSFDCTSREILKKRKDEQLESNLLPTEVWRKKWHMTKAPFNS
;
A
#
# COMPACT_ATOMS: atom_id res chain seq x y z
N LYS A 1 1.32 18.83 -7.44
CA LYS A 1 1.69 19.56 -6.19
C LYS A 1 0.67 19.18 -5.15
N ILE A 2 1.11 18.61 -4.03
CA ILE A 2 0.22 18.34 -2.90
C ILE A 2 -0.27 19.70 -2.42
N CYS A 3 -1.57 19.93 -2.50
CA CYS A 3 -2.18 21.09 -1.92
C CYS A 3 -1.77 21.18 -0.44
N HIS A 4 -1.50 22.38 0.03
CA HIS A 4 -1.21 22.63 1.44
C HIS A 4 -2.47 22.35 2.26
N ILE A 5 -2.61 21.11 2.73
CA ILE A 5 -3.63 20.80 3.74
C ILE A 5 -3.16 21.44 5.04
N PRO A 6 -3.90 22.39 5.60
CA PRO A 6 -3.53 23.00 6.87
C PRO A 6 -3.41 21.93 7.95
N LYS A 7 -2.36 22.00 8.77
CA LYS A 7 -2.04 20.98 9.79
C LYS A 7 -3.15 20.72 10.83
N HIS A 8 -4.04 21.69 11.03
CA HIS A 8 -5.18 21.57 11.95
C HIS A 8 -6.37 20.82 11.34
N ILE A 9 -6.40 20.64 10.01
CA ILE A 9 -7.46 19.88 9.35
C ILE A 9 -7.11 18.40 9.41
N LYS A 10 -8.03 17.60 9.96
CA LYS A 10 -7.94 16.16 10.04
C LYS A 10 -9.18 15.52 9.44
N PHE A 11 -8.99 14.37 8.81
CA PHE A 11 -10.04 13.62 8.15
C PHE A 11 -10.26 12.28 8.86
N ASP A 12 -11.52 11.92 9.05
CA ASP A 12 -11.89 10.61 9.57
C ASP A 12 -11.79 9.52 8.50
N LEU A 13 -11.90 9.93 7.23
CA LEU A 13 -11.85 9.02 6.09
C LEU A 13 -11.13 9.68 4.92
N ILE A 14 -10.13 8.98 4.38
CA ILE A 14 -9.44 9.36 3.15
C ILE A 14 -9.55 8.21 2.15
N PHE A 15 -10.10 8.49 0.96
CA PHE A 15 -10.05 7.59 -0.17
C PHE A 15 -8.87 7.96 -1.06
N LEU A 16 -7.92 7.03 -1.22
CA LEU A 16 -6.81 7.17 -2.14
C LEU A 16 -7.06 6.28 -3.37
N ASP A 17 -7.72 6.85 -4.37
CA ASP A 17 -8.19 6.17 -5.59
C ASP A 17 -7.56 6.81 -6.84
N GLY A 18 -6.24 6.85 -6.87
CA GLY A 18 -5.48 7.32 -8.02
C GLY A 18 -5.11 6.19 -8.97
N PHE A 19 -4.44 6.51 -10.09
CA PHE A 19 -3.88 5.48 -10.98
C PHE A 19 -2.91 4.55 -10.25
N SER A 20 -2.69 3.35 -10.83
CA SER A 20 -1.80 2.36 -10.21
C SER A 20 -0.40 2.92 -9.92
N PRO A 21 0.32 2.37 -8.93
CA PRO A 21 1.68 2.83 -8.59
C PRO A 21 2.67 2.80 -9.74
N GLN A 22 2.43 1.99 -10.77
CA GLN A 22 3.24 1.95 -11.98
C GLN A 22 2.94 3.11 -12.96
N LYS A 23 1.69 3.62 -12.94
CA LYS A 23 1.27 4.70 -13.85
C LYS A 23 1.42 6.09 -13.24
N CYS A 24 1.27 6.20 -11.92
CA CYS A 24 1.34 7.46 -11.19
C CYS A 24 2.04 7.25 -9.84
N PRO A 25 3.36 6.95 -9.82
CA PRO A 25 4.07 6.63 -8.60
C PRO A 25 4.13 7.78 -7.58
N GLU A 26 3.93 9.02 -8.01
CA GLU A 26 4.05 10.22 -7.18
C GLU A 26 3.12 10.22 -5.97
N ILE A 27 1.89 9.69 -6.15
CA ILE A 27 0.89 9.62 -5.06
C ILE A 27 1.04 8.38 -4.18
N TRP A 28 2.03 7.52 -4.47
CA TRP A 28 2.31 6.30 -3.74
C TRP A 28 3.69 6.31 -3.06
N THR A 29 4.39 7.45 -3.14
CA THR A 29 5.68 7.61 -2.48
C THR A 29 5.52 7.62 -0.96
N GLU A 30 6.56 7.19 -0.26
CA GLU A 30 6.58 7.19 1.20
C GLU A 30 6.30 8.60 1.75
N GLU A 31 6.87 9.61 1.13
CA GLU A 31 6.71 11.00 1.52
C GLU A 31 5.28 11.50 1.32
N PHE A 32 4.64 11.12 0.20
CA PHE A 32 3.23 11.45 -0.04
C PHE A 32 2.33 10.74 0.97
N LEU A 33 2.50 9.43 1.18
CA LEU A 33 1.71 8.65 2.13
C LEU A 33 1.92 9.13 3.57
N SER A 34 3.12 9.60 3.92
CA SER A 34 3.40 10.24 5.21
C SER A 34 2.58 11.52 5.39
N LYS A 35 2.47 12.35 4.35
CA LYS A 35 1.60 13.55 4.38
C LYS A 35 0.12 13.19 4.54
N ILE A 36 -0.34 12.17 3.83
CA ILE A 36 -1.71 11.66 3.95
C ILE A 36 -1.97 11.15 5.39
N LYS A 37 -1.04 10.36 5.95
CA LYS A 37 -1.14 9.92 7.36
C LYS A 37 -1.26 11.10 8.31
N GLN A 38 -0.44 12.15 8.13
CA GLN A 38 -0.49 13.36 8.97
C GLN A 38 -1.85 14.07 8.90
N SER A 39 -2.62 13.86 7.85
CA SER A 39 -3.95 14.44 7.68
C SER A 39 -5.07 13.55 8.22
N LEU A 40 -4.77 12.33 8.67
CA LEU A 40 -5.75 11.47 9.32
C LEU A 40 -6.02 11.92 10.76
N ASN A 41 -7.29 11.83 11.16
CA ASN A 41 -7.67 11.85 12.55
C ASN A 41 -7.11 10.62 13.27
N HIS A 42 -6.97 10.64 14.58
CA HIS A 42 -6.45 9.51 15.38
C HIS A 42 -7.29 8.23 15.24
N ARG A 43 -8.54 8.34 14.84
CA ARG A 43 -9.47 7.24 14.49
C ARG A 43 -9.73 7.12 12.99
N GLY A 44 -8.93 7.82 12.18
CA GLY A 44 -9.17 7.92 10.75
C GLY A 44 -8.76 6.68 9.98
N TYR A 45 -9.39 6.50 8.83
CA TYR A 45 -9.16 5.42 7.88
C TYR A 45 -8.58 5.98 6.58
N LEU A 46 -7.59 5.30 6.06
CA LEU A 46 -7.19 5.41 4.66
C LEU A 46 -7.68 4.16 3.93
N ILE A 47 -8.45 4.36 2.87
CA ILE A 47 -8.96 3.27 2.02
C ILE A 47 -8.41 3.44 0.61
N THR A 48 -7.89 2.36 0.05
CA THR A 48 -7.41 2.31 -1.34
C THR A 48 -7.72 0.96 -1.98
N TYR A 49 -7.93 0.97 -3.30
CA TYR A 49 -8.04 -0.26 -4.08
C TYR A 49 -6.69 -1.00 -4.19
N SER A 50 -5.58 -0.32 -3.93
CA SER A 50 -4.25 -0.89 -4.10
C SER A 50 -3.98 -2.01 -3.09
N SER A 51 -3.56 -3.16 -3.60
CA SER A 51 -3.01 -4.29 -2.83
C SER A 51 -1.50 -4.46 -3.04
N SER A 52 -0.84 -3.44 -3.59
CA SER A 52 0.60 -3.44 -3.84
C SER A 52 1.41 -3.64 -2.56
N ALA A 53 2.39 -4.56 -2.58
CA ALA A 53 3.28 -4.79 -1.45
C ALA A 53 4.03 -3.51 -1.05
N ALA A 54 4.50 -2.71 -2.01
CA ALA A 54 5.16 -1.42 -1.73
C ALA A 54 4.25 -0.48 -0.94
N VAL A 55 3.00 -0.32 -1.37
CA VAL A 55 2.03 0.57 -0.69
C VAL A 55 1.72 0.06 0.73
N ARG A 56 1.42 -1.23 0.86
CA ARG A 56 1.10 -1.85 2.16
C ARG A 56 2.26 -1.77 3.13
N LYS A 57 3.47 -2.13 2.68
CA LYS A 57 4.67 -2.08 3.52
C LYS A 57 4.96 -0.65 3.96
N THR A 58 4.87 0.32 3.04
CA THR A 58 5.03 1.75 3.39
C THR A 58 4.02 2.20 4.45
N LEU A 59 2.75 1.82 4.32
CA LEU A 59 1.73 2.18 5.32
C LEU A 59 2.02 1.57 6.69
N ILE A 60 2.51 0.31 6.74
CA ILE A 60 2.95 -0.35 7.98
C ILE A 60 4.15 0.39 8.57
N ASP A 61 5.18 0.68 7.77
CA ASP A 61 6.41 1.35 8.22
C ASP A 61 6.12 2.78 8.71
N LEU A 62 5.08 3.41 8.18
CA LEU A 62 4.54 4.65 8.70
C LEU A 62 3.73 4.47 9.99
N GLY A 63 3.56 3.26 10.52
CA GLY A 63 2.88 2.96 11.77
C GLY A 63 1.35 2.87 11.68
N LEU A 64 0.80 2.57 10.49
CA LEU A 64 -0.61 2.23 10.36
C LEU A 64 -0.80 0.71 10.43
N THR A 65 -1.91 0.29 11.01
CA THR A 65 -2.34 -1.11 10.93
C THR A 65 -3.17 -1.30 9.67
N ILE A 66 -2.84 -2.32 8.90
CA ILE A 66 -3.51 -2.58 7.64
C ILE A 66 -4.40 -3.82 7.69
N TYR A 67 -5.52 -3.71 6.97
CA TYR A 67 -6.47 -4.79 6.73
C TYR A 67 -6.76 -4.88 5.23
N LYS A 68 -7.22 -6.05 4.80
CA LYS A 68 -7.70 -6.23 3.43
C LYS A 68 -9.20 -6.05 3.33
N ILE A 69 -9.67 -5.60 2.16
CA ILE A 69 -11.08 -5.56 1.83
C ILE A 69 -11.48 -6.94 1.35
N LYS A 70 -12.50 -7.55 2.00
CA LYS A 70 -13.02 -8.85 1.60
C LYS A 70 -13.74 -8.71 0.24
N PRO A 71 -13.41 -9.53 -0.78
CA PRO A 71 -14.17 -9.53 -2.02
C PRO A 71 -15.62 -10.01 -1.77
N LYS A 72 -16.57 -9.44 -2.50
CA LYS A 72 -18.00 -9.84 -2.41
C LYS A 72 -18.22 -11.31 -2.78
N ILE A 73 -17.45 -11.83 -3.71
CA ILE A 73 -17.50 -13.21 -4.18
C ILE A 73 -16.18 -13.84 -3.74
N GLU A 74 -16.25 -14.90 -2.96
CA GLU A 74 -15.08 -15.70 -2.61
C GLU A 74 -14.59 -16.39 -3.89
N THR A 75 -13.63 -15.77 -4.53
CA THR A 75 -12.87 -16.42 -5.60
C THR A 75 -11.79 -17.29 -4.97
N SER A 76 -11.39 -18.36 -5.65
CA SER A 76 -10.29 -19.26 -5.24
C SER A 76 -8.94 -18.53 -5.04
N ALA A 77 -8.82 -17.30 -5.48
CA ALA A 77 -7.67 -16.46 -5.26
C ALA A 77 -7.76 -15.81 -3.86
N ASN A 78 -6.86 -16.19 -2.96
CA ASN A 78 -6.70 -15.60 -1.61
C ASN A 78 -6.24 -14.12 -1.66
N TRP A 79 -6.45 -13.42 -2.77
CA TRP A 79 -6.04 -12.06 -3.01
C TRP A 79 -7.16 -11.07 -2.66
N SER A 80 -6.80 -9.95 -2.07
CA SER A 80 -7.76 -8.92 -1.64
C SER A 80 -7.98 -7.85 -2.72
N ASN A 81 -9.14 -7.21 -2.66
CA ASN A 81 -9.54 -6.13 -3.58
C ASN A 81 -9.08 -4.73 -3.14
N GLY A 82 -8.23 -4.63 -2.14
CA GLY A 82 -7.73 -3.34 -1.67
C GLY A 82 -7.19 -3.39 -0.25
N THR A 83 -6.89 -2.22 0.28
CA THR A 83 -6.28 -2.05 1.60
C THR A 83 -7.04 -0.99 2.38
N ILE A 84 -7.27 -1.26 3.66
CA ILE A 84 -7.71 -0.29 4.65
C ILE A 84 -6.56 -0.12 5.64
N ALA A 85 -6.12 1.10 5.88
CA ALA A 85 -5.09 1.42 6.85
C ALA A 85 -5.66 2.31 7.96
N ILE A 86 -5.36 1.99 9.21
CA ILE A 86 -5.92 2.61 10.40
C ILE A 86 -4.77 3.12 11.27
N LEU A 87 -4.89 4.37 11.75
CA LEU A 87 -3.84 4.99 12.54
C LEU A 87 -3.74 4.43 13.97
N ASN A 88 -4.85 4.02 14.56
CA ASN A 88 -4.87 3.48 15.92
C ASN A 88 -5.81 2.27 16.04
N PRO A 89 -5.26 1.03 15.99
CA PRO A 89 -6.06 -0.20 15.96
C PRO A 89 -6.58 -0.66 17.32
N TYR A 90 -6.18 0.01 18.43
CA TYR A 90 -6.54 -0.43 19.78
C TYR A 90 -7.99 -0.17 20.17
N PHE A 91 -8.83 0.29 19.24
CA PHE A 91 -10.26 0.43 19.48
C PHE A 91 -10.98 -0.88 19.20
N ASP A 92 -11.60 -1.46 20.20
CA ASP A 92 -12.39 -2.72 20.13
C ASP A 92 -13.50 -2.71 19.07
N GLU A 93 -13.96 -1.54 18.66
CA GLU A 93 -14.94 -1.37 17.59
C GLU A 93 -14.44 -1.91 16.24
N TYR A 94 -13.13 -1.84 15.96
CA TYR A 94 -12.58 -2.31 14.69
C TYR A 94 -12.58 -3.84 14.58
N LYS A 95 -12.41 -4.55 15.69
CA LYS A 95 -12.42 -6.03 15.72
C LYS A 95 -13.79 -6.62 15.42
N LYS A 96 -14.87 -5.86 15.69
CA LYS A 96 -16.25 -6.29 15.40
C LYS A 96 -16.68 -6.05 13.95
N ASN A 97 -15.88 -5.34 13.17
CA ASN A 97 -16.24 -4.98 11.79
C ASN A 97 -16.00 -6.17 10.85
N SER A 98 -17.06 -6.74 10.31
CA SER A 98 -17.01 -7.90 9.41
C SER A 98 -16.29 -7.63 8.08
N PHE A 99 -16.11 -6.34 7.71
CA PHE A 99 -15.44 -5.95 6.47
C PHE A 99 -13.91 -5.96 6.59
N LEU A 100 -13.36 -5.86 7.80
CA LEU A 100 -11.93 -5.87 8.06
C LEU A 100 -11.44 -7.31 8.15
N LYS A 101 -10.50 -7.68 7.32
CA LYS A 101 -9.83 -8.98 7.36
C LYS A 101 -8.33 -8.78 7.42
N GLU A 102 -7.67 -9.57 8.23
CA GLU A 102 -6.22 -9.62 8.27
C GLU A 102 -5.67 -10.09 6.92
N LEU A 103 -4.44 -9.70 6.63
CA LEU A 103 -3.73 -10.21 5.47
C LEU A 103 -3.54 -11.73 5.60
N SER A 104 -3.65 -12.44 4.50
CA SER A 104 -3.31 -13.86 4.44
C SER A 104 -1.80 -14.06 4.57
N ILE A 105 -1.37 -15.27 4.91
CA ILE A 105 0.06 -15.65 4.95
C ILE A 105 0.74 -15.31 3.62
N MET A 106 0.07 -15.61 2.50
CA MET A 106 0.55 -15.29 1.16
C MET A 106 0.82 -13.78 0.99
N GLU A 107 -0.10 -12.94 1.45
CA GLU A 107 0.02 -11.48 1.37
C GLU A 107 1.11 -10.96 2.32
N LEU A 108 1.24 -11.52 3.53
CA LEU A 108 2.31 -11.17 4.46
C LEU A 108 3.68 -11.54 3.88
N GLU A 109 3.85 -12.73 3.33
CA GLU A 109 5.10 -13.13 2.68
C GLU A 109 5.43 -12.23 1.47
N HIS A 110 4.42 -11.71 0.77
CA HIS A 110 4.66 -10.76 -0.32
C HIS A 110 5.31 -9.46 0.15
N LEU A 111 5.03 -9.04 1.40
CA LEU A 111 5.66 -7.87 2.00
C LEU A 111 7.16 -8.07 2.32
N GLU A 112 7.62 -9.31 2.36
CA GLU A 112 9.03 -9.67 2.59
C GLU A 112 9.81 -9.87 1.28
N THR A 113 9.23 -9.47 0.15
CA THR A 113 9.86 -9.56 -1.16
C THR A 113 10.34 -8.20 -1.68
N LYS A 114 11.16 -8.21 -2.74
CA LYS A 114 11.58 -7.00 -3.47
C LYS A 114 10.38 -6.15 -3.98
N ALA A 115 9.18 -6.73 -4.05
CA ALA A 115 7.97 -5.97 -4.40
C ALA A 115 7.57 -4.94 -3.33
N SER A 116 8.02 -5.11 -2.08
CA SER A 116 7.72 -4.21 -0.96
C SER A 116 8.59 -2.94 -0.93
N ILE A 117 9.67 -2.88 -1.70
CA ILE A 117 10.51 -1.67 -1.79
C ILE A 117 9.63 -0.47 -2.15
N PRO A 118 9.69 0.61 -1.35
CA PRO A 118 8.79 1.75 -1.50
C PRO A 118 9.07 2.56 -2.77
N TYR A 119 8.14 3.41 -3.13
CA TYR A 119 8.38 4.54 -4.04
C TYR A 119 8.87 5.71 -3.20
N ARG A 120 9.85 6.49 -3.71
CA ARG A 120 10.46 7.60 -2.97
C ARG A 120 10.56 8.86 -3.83
N ASP A 121 10.18 9.98 -3.22
CA ASP A 121 10.33 11.32 -3.78
C ASP A 121 10.47 12.35 -2.64
N PRO A 122 11.65 12.40 -1.96
CA PRO A 122 11.84 13.24 -0.79
C PRO A 122 11.60 14.74 -1.03
N SER A 123 11.85 15.21 -2.22
CA SER A 123 11.73 16.62 -2.61
C SER A 123 10.37 16.96 -3.25
N PHE A 124 9.52 15.97 -3.56
CA PHE A 124 8.25 16.14 -4.26
C PHE A 124 8.37 16.78 -5.64
N ASP A 125 9.50 16.57 -6.33
CA ASP A 125 9.81 17.15 -7.63
C ASP A 125 10.27 16.12 -8.68
N CYS A 126 10.41 14.85 -8.29
CA CYS A 126 10.78 13.79 -9.22
C CYS A 126 9.64 13.50 -10.21
N THR A 127 10.04 13.20 -11.44
CA THR A 127 9.13 12.67 -12.45
C THR A 127 8.79 11.20 -12.14
N SER A 128 7.67 10.71 -12.66
CA SER A 128 7.29 9.27 -12.57
C SER A 128 8.44 8.36 -12.98
N ARG A 129 9.16 8.70 -14.05
CA ARG A 129 10.28 7.91 -14.56
C ARG A 129 11.45 7.83 -13.58
N GLU A 130 11.77 8.93 -12.91
CA GLU A 130 12.84 8.98 -11.90
C GLU A 130 12.48 8.16 -10.68
N ILE A 131 11.24 8.30 -10.17
CA ILE A 131 10.73 7.50 -9.04
C ILE A 131 10.81 6.01 -9.35
N LEU A 132 10.32 5.60 -10.54
CA LEU A 132 10.34 4.20 -10.96
C LEU A 132 11.77 3.67 -11.14
N LYS A 133 12.67 4.48 -11.68
CA LYS A 133 14.09 4.12 -11.85
C LYS A 133 14.76 3.93 -10.49
N LYS A 134 14.68 4.91 -9.59
CA LYS A 134 15.26 4.82 -8.24
C LYS A 134 14.79 3.57 -7.52
N ARG A 135 13.46 3.32 -7.53
CA ARG A 135 12.88 2.12 -6.93
C ARG A 135 13.44 0.82 -7.54
N LYS A 136 13.61 0.76 -8.86
CA LYS A 136 14.19 -0.40 -9.53
C LYS A 136 15.63 -0.65 -9.10
N ASP A 137 16.43 0.41 -8.99
CA ASP A 137 17.81 0.34 -8.54
C ASP A 137 17.87 -0.19 -7.08
N GLU A 138 17.06 0.37 -6.16
CA GLU A 138 16.91 -0.13 -4.78
C GLU A 138 16.46 -1.61 -4.73
N GLN A 139 15.55 -2.03 -5.62
CA GLN A 139 15.15 -3.43 -5.72
C GLN A 139 16.30 -4.35 -6.14
N LEU A 140 17.19 -3.90 -7.01
CA LEU A 140 18.37 -4.68 -7.43
C LEU A 140 19.36 -4.86 -6.28
N GLU A 141 19.62 -3.80 -5.52
CA GLU A 141 20.55 -3.78 -4.39
C GLU A 141 20.03 -4.50 -3.14
N SER A 142 18.70 -4.61 -3.03
CA SER A 142 18.04 -5.22 -1.85
C SER A 142 18.34 -6.71 -1.72
N ASN A 143 18.55 -7.16 -0.48
CA ASN A 143 18.68 -8.58 -0.10
C ASN A 143 17.33 -9.29 0.13
N LEU A 144 16.20 -8.60 -0.08
CA LEU A 144 14.89 -9.21 0.06
C LEU A 144 14.66 -10.32 -0.99
N LEU A 145 13.74 -11.22 -0.67
CA LEU A 145 13.41 -12.34 -1.54
C LEU A 145 12.93 -11.84 -2.92
N PRO A 146 13.45 -12.36 -4.04
CA PRO A 146 12.93 -12.06 -5.35
C PRO A 146 11.43 -12.39 -5.47
N THR A 147 10.65 -11.47 -6.01
CA THR A 147 9.18 -11.64 -6.13
C THR A 147 8.79 -12.88 -6.95
N GLU A 148 9.62 -13.29 -7.91
CA GLU A 148 9.41 -14.49 -8.72
C GLU A 148 9.44 -15.77 -7.89
N VAL A 149 10.27 -15.84 -6.84
CA VAL A 149 10.34 -17.00 -5.92
C VAL A 149 9.03 -17.12 -5.17
N TRP A 150 8.52 -16.01 -4.62
CA TRP A 150 7.21 -15.96 -3.98
C TRP A 150 6.08 -16.35 -4.93
N ARG A 151 6.06 -15.82 -6.16
CA ARG A 151 5.06 -16.18 -7.19
C ARG A 151 5.04 -17.67 -7.48
N LYS A 152 6.22 -18.29 -7.62
CA LYS A 152 6.34 -19.75 -7.86
C LYS A 152 5.78 -20.53 -6.67
N LYS A 153 6.13 -20.14 -5.44
CA LYS A 153 5.63 -20.78 -4.22
C LYS A 153 4.10 -20.80 -4.15
N TRP A 154 3.47 -19.69 -4.54
CA TRP A 154 2.02 -19.50 -4.44
C TRP A 154 1.28 -19.76 -5.77
N HIS A 155 1.93 -20.38 -6.74
CA HIS A 155 1.36 -20.70 -8.08
C HIS A 155 0.68 -19.50 -8.75
N MET A 156 1.19 -18.29 -8.50
CA MET A 156 0.68 -17.06 -9.10
C MET A 156 1.17 -16.94 -10.54
N THR A 157 0.28 -17.13 -11.49
CA THR A 157 0.58 -16.82 -12.90
C THR A 157 0.87 -15.33 -13.04
N LYS A 158 1.82 -14.94 -13.90
CA LYS A 158 1.97 -13.54 -14.27
C LYS A 158 0.62 -13.10 -14.83
N ALA A 159 -0.01 -12.11 -14.17
CA ALA A 159 -1.15 -11.45 -14.81
C ALA A 159 -0.69 -10.99 -16.19
N PRO A 160 -1.44 -11.28 -17.27
CA PRO A 160 -1.11 -10.73 -18.56
C PRO A 160 -1.09 -9.20 -18.37
N PHE A 161 0.05 -8.59 -18.64
CA PHE A 161 0.15 -7.14 -18.71
C PHE A 161 -0.74 -6.72 -19.88
N ASN A 162 -1.96 -6.33 -19.60
CA ASN A 162 -2.75 -5.61 -20.59
C ASN A 162 -2.04 -4.26 -20.77
N SER A 163 -1.43 -4.18 -21.94
CA SER A 163 -0.78 -3.01 -22.55
C SER A 163 -1.66 -1.78 -22.52
#